data_6195e1ba935d4b9cd316179a9d518da5
#
_entry.id   6195e1ba935d4b9cd316179a9d518da5
#
_cell.length_a   1.000
_cell.length_b   1.000
_cell.length_c   1.000
_cell.angle_alpha   90.00
_cell.angle_beta   90.00
_cell.angle_gamma   90.00
#
_symmetry.space_group_name_H-M   'P 1'
#
loop_
_entity.id
_entity.type
_entity.pdbx_description
1 polymer ?
#
loop_
_entity_poly.entity_id
_entity_poly.type
_entity_poly.pdbx_seq_one_letter_code
_entity_poly.pdbx_strand_id
1 'polypeptide(L)'
;VTRPTLVVRADASHAIGLGHVARLAAVIEALGPGDAAPIAMIGGDPALGPWLRRHGIAADPRPWTTADVLAAAADPGVRAVVIDGPPLAAALAPALAERGVRTVVIDDRGGLALPIEAVVNHNVHAPELAASYPAARLRLLGRDYLMLRHAIRRHARGACRPRATPRLRVVVTFGGSDPVGATARALRAIPADRPLDVVAIAGPGFRDHAALRLAARAAAAAGHAVELVDAPDDTGGLFVAADAAICSAGGTLGELAYLGCPALGFAIVPDQVAGARAQALGGLIAGGGAWSDTGDDALAAELRGFLGDDARRRALRDAALATADGGGARRIIAEALS
;
A
#
# COMPACT_ATOMS: atom_id res chain seq x y z
N VAL A 1 -28.34 -3.58 -22.66
CA VAL A 1 -27.74 -4.45 -21.62
C VAL A 1 -27.26 -3.55 -20.52
N THR A 2 -27.82 -3.67 -19.31
CA THR A 2 -27.36 -2.91 -18.13
C THR A 2 -25.93 -3.34 -17.80
N ARG A 3 -25.07 -2.36 -17.50
CA ARG A 3 -23.69 -2.60 -17.10
C ARG A 3 -23.68 -3.43 -15.79
N PRO A 4 -22.93 -4.53 -15.69
CA PRO A 4 -22.86 -5.31 -14.47
C PRO A 4 -22.28 -4.49 -13.32
N THR A 5 -22.55 -4.90 -12.09
CA THR A 5 -22.11 -4.21 -10.88
C THR A 5 -21.03 -5.02 -10.15
N LEU A 6 -20.06 -4.33 -9.58
CA LEU A 6 -19.02 -4.87 -8.71
C LEU A 6 -19.16 -4.23 -7.32
N VAL A 7 -19.47 -5.03 -6.31
CA VAL A 7 -19.43 -4.55 -4.91
C VAL A 7 -17.99 -4.67 -4.42
N VAL A 8 -17.46 -3.60 -3.85
CA VAL A 8 -16.13 -3.60 -3.20
C VAL A 8 -16.26 -3.25 -1.73
N ARG A 9 -15.62 -4.03 -0.85
CA ARG A 9 -15.75 -3.90 0.59
C ARG A 9 -14.38 -3.89 1.28
N ALA A 10 -14.09 -2.83 2.01
CA ALA A 10 -12.92 -2.74 2.91
C ALA A 10 -13.23 -1.84 4.10
N ASP A 11 -12.42 -1.97 5.16
CA ASP A 11 -12.40 -1.05 6.28
C ASP A 11 -11.12 -0.19 6.26
N ALA A 12 -11.25 1.03 6.76
CA ALA A 12 -10.15 1.95 6.98
C ALA A 12 -10.33 2.68 8.31
N SER A 13 -9.27 2.75 9.10
CA SER A 13 -9.24 3.53 10.33
C SER A 13 -7.80 3.95 10.62
N HIS A 14 -7.61 4.79 11.65
CA HIS A 14 -6.27 5.11 12.09
C HIS A 14 -5.46 3.85 12.48
N ALA A 15 -6.08 2.87 13.12
CA ALA A 15 -5.43 1.64 13.54
C ALA A 15 -5.16 0.65 12.39
N ILE A 16 -6.14 0.48 11.47
CA ILE A 16 -6.04 -0.43 10.32
C ILE A 16 -5.17 0.17 9.22
N GLY A 17 -5.13 1.50 9.12
CA GLY A 17 -4.50 2.21 8.01
C GLY A 17 -5.42 2.34 6.79
N LEU A 18 -4.85 2.84 5.69
CA LEU A 18 -5.54 3.07 4.43
C LEU A 18 -5.15 2.07 3.32
N GLY A 19 -4.29 1.11 3.63
CA GLY A 19 -3.75 0.16 2.65
C GLY A 19 -4.84 -0.62 1.92
N HIS A 20 -5.82 -1.14 2.64
CA HIS A 20 -6.95 -1.90 2.07
C HIS A 20 -7.76 -1.06 1.08
N VAL A 21 -8.13 0.15 1.47
CA VAL A 21 -8.91 1.04 0.61
C VAL A 21 -8.08 1.50 -0.60
N ALA A 22 -6.78 1.73 -0.43
CA ALA A 22 -5.90 2.09 -1.54
C ALA A 22 -5.79 0.97 -2.59
N ARG A 23 -5.80 -0.31 -2.17
CA ARG A 23 -5.83 -1.45 -3.09
C ARG A 23 -7.15 -1.54 -3.85
N LEU A 24 -8.28 -1.38 -3.16
CA LEU A 24 -9.58 -1.34 -3.83
C LEU A 24 -9.71 -0.15 -4.78
N ALA A 25 -9.16 1.01 -4.42
CA ALA A 25 -9.07 2.15 -5.33
C ALA A 25 -8.37 1.78 -6.63
N ALA A 26 -7.23 1.08 -6.54
CA ALA A 26 -6.49 0.65 -7.72
C ALA A 26 -7.31 -0.33 -8.61
N VAL A 27 -8.11 -1.21 -8.00
CA VAL A 27 -9.02 -2.10 -8.76
C VAL A 27 -10.13 -1.29 -9.43
N ILE A 28 -10.79 -0.38 -8.70
CA ILE A 28 -11.85 0.48 -9.24
C ILE A 28 -11.33 1.35 -10.39
N GLU A 29 -10.18 2.00 -10.22
CA GLU A 29 -9.54 2.84 -11.23
C GLU A 29 -9.11 2.06 -12.49
N ALA A 30 -8.91 0.76 -12.36
CA ALA A 30 -8.55 -0.11 -13.46
C ALA A 30 -9.75 -0.61 -14.27
N LEU A 31 -11.00 -0.44 -13.78
CA LEU A 31 -12.21 -0.81 -14.52
C LEU A 31 -12.37 0.07 -15.76
N GLY A 32 -12.55 -0.58 -16.92
CA GLY A 32 -12.81 0.08 -18.18
C GLY A 32 -14.31 0.32 -18.42
N PRO A 33 -14.68 1.01 -19.52
CA PRO A 33 -16.09 1.29 -19.85
C PRO A 33 -16.96 0.05 -20.03
N GLY A 34 -16.37 -1.08 -20.47
CA GLY A 34 -17.05 -2.37 -20.66
C GLY A 34 -17.07 -3.28 -19.43
N ASP A 35 -16.31 -2.93 -18.39
CA ASP A 35 -16.27 -3.69 -17.14
C ASP A 35 -17.48 -3.34 -16.23
N ALA A 36 -17.52 -3.89 -15.01
CA ALA A 36 -18.58 -3.63 -14.05
C ALA A 36 -18.55 -2.18 -13.51
N ALA A 37 -19.70 -1.67 -13.08
CA ALA A 37 -19.79 -0.42 -12.31
C ALA A 37 -19.51 -0.71 -10.83
N PRO A 38 -18.61 0.04 -10.15
CA PRO A 38 -18.30 -0.22 -8.74
C PRO A 38 -19.37 0.35 -7.80
N ILE A 39 -19.73 -0.41 -6.76
CA ILE A 39 -20.40 0.05 -5.54
C ILE A 39 -19.39 -0.09 -4.40
N ALA A 40 -18.90 1.01 -3.88
CA ALA A 40 -17.90 1.00 -2.83
C ALA A 40 -18.55 1.10 -1.43
N MET A 41 -18.39 0.05 -0.64
CA MET A 41 -18.85 -0.05 0.74
C MET A 41 -17.64 0.03 1.69
N ILE A 42 -17.19 1.24 1.94
CA ILE A 42 -16.01 1.49 2.76
C ILE A 42 -16.42 1.74 4.20
N GLY A 43 -15.97 0.88 5.12
CA GLY A 43 -16.12 1.09 6.55
C GLY A 43 -15.02 1.99 7.09
N GLY A 44 -15.37 2.92 8.01
CA GLY A 44 -14.37 3.75 8.63
C GLY A 44 -14.81 5.17 8.99
N ASP A 45 -13.80 6.02 9.20
CA ASP A 45 -13.98 7.41 9.59
C ASP A 45 -14.55 8.24 8.42
N PRO A 46 -15.69 8.95 8.61
CA PRO A 46 -16.24 9.86 7.61
C PRO A 46 -15.25 10.93 7.10
N ALA A 47 -14.25 11.29 7.90
CA ALA A 47 -13.20 12.23 7.50
C ALA A 47 -12.38 11.75 6.29
N LEU A 48 -12.40 10.45 5.96
CA LEU A 48 -11.77 9.91 4.76
C LEU A 48 -12.56 10.17 3.46
N GLY A 49 -13.82 10.58 3.55
CA GLY A 49 -14.68 10.82 2.39
C GLY A 49 -14.08 11.75 1.33
N PRO A 50 -13.53 12.93 1.68
CA PRO A 50 -12.87 13.80 0.71
C PRO A 50 -11.71 13.14 -0.02
N TRP A 51 -10.90 12.34 0.67
CA TRP A 51 -9.79 11.61 0.07
C TRP A 51 -10.31 10.54 -0.91
N LEU A 52 -11.34 9.77 -0.53
CA LEU A 52 -11.95 8.76 -1.41
C LEU A 52 -12.47 9.38 -2.70
N ARG A 53 -13.23 10.47 -2.60
CA ARG A 53 -13.78 11.17 -3.78
C ARG A 53 -12.69 11.67 -4.72
N ARG A 54 -11.58 12.21 -4.19
CA ARG A 54 -10.43 12.64 -5.01
C ARG A 54 -9.78 11.49 -5.77
N HIS A 55 -9.89 10.26 -5.25
CA HIS A 55 -9.38 9.04 -5.89
C HIS A 55 -10.47 8.29 -6.68
N GLY A 56 -11.56 8.98 -7.05
CA GLY A 56 -12.61 8.41 -7.90
C GLY A 56 -13.50 7.37 -7.20
N ILE A 57 -13.41 7.25 -5.88
CA ILE A 57 -14.25 6.35 -5.10
C ILE A 57 -15.46 7.13 -4.58
N ALA A 58 -16.61 6.90 -5.20
CA ALA A 58 -17.89 7.47 -4.76
C ALA A 58 -18.41 6.69 -3.54
N ALA A 59 -17.82 6.95 -2.37
CA ALA A 59 -18.24 6.34 -1.11
C ALA A 59 -18.17 7.35 0.03
N ASP A 60 -19.15 7.26 0.92
CA ASP A 60 -19.10 7.90 2.23
C ASP A 60 -18.78 6.82 3.27
N PRO A 61 -17.62 6.90 3.95
CA PRO A 61 -17.23 5.92 4.95
C PRO A 61 -18.25 5.92 6.10
N ARG A 62 -18.73 4.72 6.43
CA ARG A 62 -19.65 4.49 7.54
C ARG A 62 -19.56 3.04 7.99
N PRO A 63 -20.08 2.68 9.17
CA PRO A 63 -20.24 1.28 9.52
C PRO A 63 -21.13 0.56 8.50
N TRP A 64 -20.66 -0.55 7.96
CA TRP A 64 -21.40 -1.45 7.10
C TRP A 64 -21.52 -2.81 7.77
N THR A 65 -22.75 -3.32 7.90
CA THR A 65 -23.00 -4.65 8.44
C THR A 65 -22.87 -5.73 7.36
N THR A 66 -22.71 -6.98 7.78
CA THR A 66 -22.78 -8.13 6.87
C THR A 66 -24.10 -8.14 6.11
N ALA A 67 -25.21 -7.81 6.76
CA ALA A 67 -26.54 -7.74 6.12
C ALA A 67 -26.62 -6.71 5.00
N ASP A 68 -26.00 -5.52 5.17
CA ASP A 68 -25.95 -4.49 4.13
C ASP A 68 -25.22 -4.98 2.88
N VAL A 69 -24.08 -5.66 3.05
CA VAL A 69 -23.30 -6.21 1.93
C VAL A 69 -24.06 -7.33 1.23
N LEU A 70 -24.70 -8.22 1.98
CA LEU A 70 -25.51 -9.30 1.42
C LEU A 70 -26.75 -8.77 0.70
N ALA A 71 -27.37 -7.69 1.19
CA ALA A 71 -28.47 -7.02 0.52
C ALA A 71 -28.03 -6.38 -0.81
N ALA A 72 -26.89 -5.69 -0.82
CA ALA A 72 -26.32 -5.15 -2.06
C ALA A 72 -25.95 -6.26 -3.06
N ALA A 73 -25.41 -7.38 -2.58
CA ALA A 73 -25.03 -8.52 -3.41
C ALA A 73 -26.22 -9.32 -3.95
N ALA A 74 -27.43 -9.12 -3.41
CA ALA A 74 -28.66 -9.77 -3.87
C ALA A 74 -29.21 -9.16 -5.18
N ASP A 75 -28.71 -8.00 -5.63
CA ASP A 75 -29.07 -7.43 -6.93
C ASP A 75 -28.57 -8.35 -8.07
N PRO A 76 -29.46 -8.78 -8.99
CA PRO A 76 -29.08 -9.64 -10.11
C PRO A 76 -28.01 -9.04 -11.05
N GLY A 77 -27.83 -7.72 -11.01
CA GLY A 77 -26.76 -7.02 -11.72
C GLY A 77 -25.39 -7.17 -11.10
N VAL A 78 -25.29 -7.63 -9.84
CA VAL A 78 -24.00 -7.81 -9.17
C VAL A 78 -23.28 -9.04 -9.69
N ARG A 79 -22.12 -8.85 -10.28
CA ARG A 79 -21.31 -9.91 -10.84
C ARG A 79 -20.36 -10.55 -9.84
N ALA A 80 -19.83 -9.74 -8.93
CA ALA A 80 -18.91 -10.21 -7.90
C ALA A 80 -18.84 -9.24 -6.72
N VAL A 81 -18.32 -9.75 -5.61
CA VAL A 81 -17.95 -8.98 -4.40
C VAL A 81 -16.45 -9.10 -4.20
N VAL A 82 -15.74 -7.98 -4.17
CA VAL A 82 -14.31 -7.91 -3.82
C VAL A 82 -14.18 -7.46 -2.38
N ILE A 83 -13.51 -8.26 -1.57
CA ILE A 83 -13.35 -8.02 -0.13
C ILE A 83 -11.86 -7.88 0.18
N ASP A 84 -11.48 -6.79 0.81
CA ASP A 84 -10.13 -6.61 1.31
C ASP A 84 -10.11 -6.68 2.84
N GLY A 85 -9.54 -7.76 3.36
CA GLY A 85 -9.40 -8.07 4.78
C GLY A 85 -9.98 -9.42 5.18
N PRO A 86 -9.14 -10.32 5.74
CA PRO A 86 -9.55 -11.67 6.13
C PRO A 86 -10.75 -11.74 7.10
N PRO A 87 -10.88 -10.87 8.12
CA PRO A 87 -12.05 -10.91 9.01
C PRO A 87 -13.36 -10.61 8.29
N LEU A 88 -13.36 -9.67 7.33
CA LEU A 88 -14.53 -9.36 6.52
C LEU A 88 -14.88 -10.53 5.59
N ALA A 89 -13.85 -11.14 4.99
CA ALA A 89 -14.03 -12.30 4.14
C ALA A 89 -14.61 -13.49 4.91
N ALA A 90 -14.13 -13.78 6.11
CA ALA A 90 -14.65 -14.84 6.96
C ALA A 90 -16.14 -14.65 7.31
N ALA A 91 -16.56 -13.39 7.51
CA ALA A 91 -17.94 -13.06 7.84
C ALA A 91 -18.89 -13.10 6.61
N LEU A 92 -18.38 -12.88 5.40
CA LEU A 92 -19.19 -12.67 4.20
C LEU A 92 -19.14 -13.84 3.22
N ALA A 93 -17.97 -14.44 2.99
CA ALA A 93 -17.77 -15.39 1.90
C ALA A 93 -18.65 -16.64 1.96
N PRO A 94 -18.91 -17.27 3.12
CA PRO A 94 -19.82 -18.43 3.17
C PRO A 94 -21.22 -18.08 2.69
N ALA A 95 -21.80 -16.99 3.19
CA ALA A 95 -23.15 -16.58 2.84
C ALA A 95 -23.25 -16.07 1.37
N LEU A 96 -22.19 -15.52 0.80
CA LEU A 96 -22.11 -15.16 -0.62
C LEU A 96 -22.04 -16.41 -1.50
N ALA A 97 -21.26 -17.42 -1.11
CA ALA A 97 -21.15 -18.69 -1.82
C ALA A 97 -22.48 -19.44 -1.86
N GLU A 98 -23.24 -19.49 -0.76
CA GLU A 98 -24.59 -20.07 -0.69
C GLU A 98 -25.58 -19.40 -1.69
N ARG A 99 -25.34 -18.13 -2.01
CA ARG A 99 -26.13 -17.35 -2.99
C ARG A 99 -25.59 -17.42 -4.41
N GLY A 100 -24.51 -18.17 -4.64
CA GLY A 100 -23.86 -18.26 -5.94
C GLY A 100 -23.16 -16.97 -6.38
N VAL A 101 -22.85 -16.05 -5.43
CA VAL A 101 -22.18 -14.80 -5.73
C VAL A 101 -20.66 -15.03 -5.75
N ARG A 102 -20.01 -14.63 -6.85
CA ARG A 102 -18.55 -14.71 -7.00
C ARG A 102 -17.88 -13.79 -5.98
N THR A 103 -16.93 -14.35 -5.21
CA THR A 103 -16.22 -13.60 -4.17
C THR A 103 -14.72 -13.61 -4.46
N VAL A 104 -14.12 -12.43 -4.51
CA VAL A 104 -12.67 -12.23 -4.64
C VAL A 104 -12.15 -11.64 -3.34
N VAL A 105 -11.16 -12.27 -2.73
CA VAL A 105 -10.59 -11.82 -1.46
C VAL A 105 -9.15 -11.39 -1.63
N ILE A 106 -8.83 -10.19 -1.15
CA ILE A 106 -7.45 -9.72 -1.04
C ILE A 106 -6.95 -10.08 0.36
N ASP A 107 -5.87 -10.86 0.41
CA ASP A 107 -5.26 -11.36 1.64
C ASP A 107 -3.74 -11.18 1.62
N ASP A 108 -3.15 -10.88 2.78
CA ASP A 108 -1.71 -10.68 2.93
C ASP A 108 -1.02 -11.80 3.74
N ARG A 109 -1.80 -12.66 4.39
CA ARG A 109 -1.29 -13.55 5.45
C ARG A 109 -1.20 -15.02 5.06
N GLY A 110 -2.10 -15.48 4.21
CA GLY A 110 -2.33 -16.91 4.00
C GLY A 110 -3.29 -17.52 5.02
N GLY A 111 -3.55 -18.83 4.88
CA GLY A 111 -4.40 -19.57 5.82
C GLY A 111 -5.90 -19.36 5.60
N LEU A 112 -6.33 -18.88 4.44
CA LEU A 112 -7.72 -18.62 4.13
C LEU A 112 -8.38 -19.84 3.47
N ALA A 113 -9.14 -20.61 4.26
CA ALA A 113 -9.88 -21.80 3.81
C ALA A 113 -11.36 -21.48 3.55
N LEU A 114 -11.64 -20.50 2.69
CA LEU A 114 -12.99 -20.05 2.34
C LEU A 114 -13.36 -20.44 0.90
N PRO A 115 -14.63 -20.80 0.64
CA PRO A 115 -15.13 -21.12 -0.69
C PRO A 115 -15.29 -19.83 -1.53
N ILE A 116 -14.20 -19.40 -2.15
CA ILE A 116 -14.12 -18.14 -2.91
C ILE A 116 -13.69 -18.38 -4.35
N GLU A 117 -14.12 -17.49 -5.25
CA GLU A 117 -13.69 -17.52 -6.64
C GLU A 117 -12.20 -17.31 -6.79
N ALA A 118 -11.67 -16.27 -6.14
CA ALA A 118 -10.25 -15.98 -6.20
C ALA A 118 -9.71 -15.40 -4.88
N VAL A 119 -8.48 -15.78 -4.54
CA VAL A 119 -7.65 -15.06 -3.58
C VAL A 119 -6.59 -14.27 -4.34
N VAL A 120 -6.37 -13.02 -3.94
CA VAL A 120 -5.34 -12.14 -4.45
C VAL A 120 -4.35 -11.85 -3.31
N ASN A 121 -3.09 -12.23 -3.50
CA ASN A 121 -2.02 -11.84 -2.58
C ASN A 121 -0.82 -11.35 -3.39
N HIS A 122 -0.61 -10.04 -3.41
CA HIS A 122 0.43 -9.39 -4.23
C HIS A 122 1.81 -9.33 -3.58
N ASN A 123 1.98 -9.91 -2.41
CA ASN A 123 3.27 -9.94 -1.73
C ASN A 123 4.28 -10.80 -2.48
N VAL A 124 5.57 -10.48 -2.37
CA VAL A 124 6.65 -11.18 -3.09
C VAL A 124 6.74 -12.67 -2.70
N HIS A 125 6.44 -12.99 -1.44
CA HIS A 125 6.45 -14.37 -0.92
C HIS A 125 5.11 -15.11 -1.09
N ALA A 126 4.08 -14.47 -1.64
CA ALA A 126 2.76 -15.06 -1.77
C ALA A 126 2.72 -16.39 -2.56
N PRO A 127 3.55 -16.64 -3.59
CA PRO A 127 3.58 -17.93 -4.25
C PRO A 127 3.88 -19.11 -3.31
N GLU A 128 4.66 -18.89 -2.25
CA GLU A 128 4.98 -19.89 -1.23
C GLU A 128 3.75 -20.23 -0.35
N LEU A 129 2.76 -19.35 -0.30
CA LEU A 129 1.53 -19.52 0.46
C LEU A 129 0.42 -20.23 -0.33
N ALA A 130 0.65 -20.69 -1.55
CA ALA A 130 -0.39 -21.27 -2.42
C ALA A 130 -1.17 -22.42 -1.75
N ALA A 131 -0.50 -23.29 -0.98
CA ALA A 131 -1.12 -24.39 -0.25
C ALA A 131 -2.02 -23.92 0.91
N SER A 132 -1.87 -22.71 1.40
CA SER A 132 -2.66 -22.12 2.49
C SER A 132 -4.03 -21.60 2.05
N TYR A 133 -4.35 -21.70 0.75
CA TYR A 133 -5.64 -21.32 0.15
C TYR A 133 -6.36 -22.53 -0.47
N PRO A 134 -6.69 -23.60 0.29
CA PRO A 134 -7.13 -24.87 -0.27
C PRO A 134 -8.48 -24.79 -1.00
N ALA A 135 -9.37 -23.88 -0.59
CA ALA A 135 -10.73 -23.77 -1.12
C ALA A 135 -10.93 -22.62 -2.13
N ALA A 136 -9.89 -21.85 -2.42
CA ALA A 136 -9.95 -20.83 -3.48
C ALA A 136 -9.83 -21.47 -4.86
N ARG A 137 -10.75 -21.13 -5.81
CA ARG A 137 -10.72 -21.65 -7.17
C ARG A 137 -9.51 -21.12 -7.94
N LEU A 138 -9.23 -19.83 -7.81
CA LEU A 138 -8.09 -19.15 -8.40
C LEU A 138 -7.16 -18.62 -7.31
N ARG A 139 -5.86 -18.69 -7.56
CA ARG A 139 -4.81 -18.17 -6.67
C ARG A 139 -3.95 -17.18 -7.45
N LEU A 140 -4.25 -15.90 -7.29
CA LEU A 140 -3.60 -14.77 -7.95
C LEU A 140 -2.49 -14.26 -7.02
N LEU A 141 -1.32 -14.90 -7.08
CA LEU A 141 -0.26 -14.76 -6.10
C LEU A 141 1.00 -14.14 -6.69
N GLY A 142 1.60 -13.21 -5.96
CA GLY A 142 2.86 -12.58 -6.32
C GLY A 142 2.73 -11.21 -6.96
N ARG A 143 3.86 -10.65 -7.34
CA ARG A 143 4.01 -9.26 -7.79
C ARG A 143 3.28 -8.93 -9.08
N ASP A 144 2.96 -9.92 -9.90
CA ASP A 144 2.17 -9.73 -11.11
C ASP A 144 0.76 -9.18 -10.81
N TYR A 145 0.27 -9.38 -9.59
CA TYR A 145 -1.03 -8.88 -9.12
C TYR A 145 -0.92 -7.64 -8.24
N LEU A 146 0.20 -6.92 -8.29
CA LEU A 146 0.40 -5.68 -7.55
C LEU A 146 -0.59 -4.61 -8.00
N MET A 147 -1.42 -4.15 -7.06
CA MET A 147 -2.44 -3.14 -7.29
C MET A 147 -1.86 -1.74 -7.07
N LEU A 148 -1.71 -1.00 -8.16
CA LEU A 148 -1.18 0.38 -8.14
C LEU A 148 -2.26 1.38 -8.54
N ARG A 149 -2.45 2.41 -7.70
CA ARG A 149 -3.39 3.52 -7.96
C ARG A 149 -2.98 4.35 -9.17
N HIS A 150 -3.94 5.01 -9.80
CA HIS A 150 -3.70 5.91 -10.93
C HIS A 150 -2.67 7.01 -10.59
N ALA A 151 -2.71 7.56 -9.38
CA ALA A 151 -1.75 8.55 -8.91
C ALA A 151 -0.28 8.11 -9.03
N ILE A 152 -0.03 6.80 -9.04
CA ILE A 152 1.30 6.21 -9.28
C ILE A 152 1.50 5.87 -10.76
N ARG A 153 0.51 5.18 -11.37
CA ARG A 153 0.62 4.68 -12.76
C ARG A 153 0.63 5.80 -13.82
N ARG A 154 0.16 7.00 -13.49
CA ARG A 154 0.27 8.18 -14.38
C ARG A 154 1.72 8.62 -14.60
N HIS A 155 2.63 8.25 -13.71
CA HIS A 155 4.07 8.43 -13.89
C HIS A 155 4.66 7.22 -14.63
N ALA A 156 5.64 7.47 -15.49
CA ALA A 156 6.29 6.38 -16.23
C ALA A 156 6.99 5.40 -15.25
N ARG A 157 6.93 4.12 -15.57
CA ARG A 157 7.68 3.09 -14.83
C ARG A 157 9.16 3.43 -14.81
N GLY A 158 9.78 3.40 -13.65
CA GLY A 158 11.17 3.79 -13.45
C GLY A 158 11.43 5.29 -13.64
N ALA A 159 10.43 6.14 -13.47
CA ALA A 159 10.56 7.60 -13.62
C ALA A 159 11.48 8.23 -12.57
N CYS A 160 11.61 7.62 -11.38
CA CYS A 160 12.60 8.04 -10.40
C CYS A 160 14.01 7.81 -10.97
N ARG A 161 14.77 8.88 -11.10
CA ARG A 161 16.14 8.85 -11.62
C ARG A 161 17.09 9.47 -10.61
N PRO A 162 18.31 8.91 -10.46
CA PRO A 162 19.34 9.56 -9.67
C PRO A 162 19.55 11.00 -10.13
N ARG A 163 19.55 11.94 -9.18
CA ARG A 163 19.75 13.36 -9.46
C ARG A 163 21.23 13.73 -9.33
N ALA A 164 21.72 14.55 -10.23
CA ALA A 164 23.07 15.11 -10.16
C ALA A 164 23.10 16.34 -9.22
N THR A 165 22.67 16.15 -7.96
CA THR A 165 22.65 17.22 -6.95
C THR A 165 23.52 16.85 -5.75
N PRO A 166 24.15 17.81 -5.07
CA PRO A 166 25.03 17.54 -3.93
C PRO A 166 24.27 17.02 -2.70
N ARG A 167 22.93 17.24 -2.64
CA ARG A 167 22.05 16.79 -1.57
C ARG A 167 21.10 15.71 -2.06
N LEU A 168 21.02 14.58 -1.37
CA LEU A 168 20.00 13.59 -1.62
C LEU A 168 18.63 14.13 -1.18
N ARG A 169 17.62 13.95 -2.04
CA ARG A 169 16.22 14.15 -1.68
C ARG A 169 15.64 12.84 -1.19
N VAL A 170 15.18 12.84 0.04
CA VAL A 170 14.71 11.63 0.74
C VAL A 170 13.25 11.82 1.12
N VAL A 171 12.38 10.92 0.68
CA VAL A 171 10.99 10.87 1.16
C VAL A 171 10.90 10.00 2.40
N VAL A 172 10.23 10.50 3.44
CA VAL A 172 9.92 9.76 4.66
C VAL A 172 8.41 9.63 4.79
N THR A 173 7.89 8.40 4.78
CA THR A 173 6.44 8.14 4.88
C THR A 173 6.16 6.76 5.46
N PHE A 174 5.30 6.68 6.45
CA PHE A 174 4.88 5.40 7.04
C PHE A 174 3.40 5.11 6.79
N GLY A 175 2.96 5.43 5.56
CA GLY A 175 1.63 5.13 5.06
C GLY A 175 0.57 6.18 5.39
N GLY A 176 -0.69 5.78 5.27
CA GLY A 176 -1.82 6.72 5.35
C GLY A 176 -2.12 7.23 6.76
N SER A 177 -1.77 6.51 7.81
CA SER A 177 -2.14 6.87 9.20
C SER A 177 -0.96 6.93 10.18
N ASP A 178 0.13 6.23 9.88
CA ASP A 178 1.32 6.12 10.76
C ASP A 178 0.95 5.93 12.26
N PRO A 179 0.32 4.81 12.62
CA PRO A 179 -0.25 4.62 13.96
C PRO A 179 0.80 4.51 15.08
N VAL A 180 2.08 4.35 14.72
CA VAL A 180 3.20 4.18 15.67
C VAL A 180 4.14 5.39 15.71
N GLY A 181 3.83 6.49 15.01
CA GLY A 181 4.64 7.70 14.99
C GLY A 181 6.02 7.52 14.34
N ALA A 182 6.12 6.56 13.42
CA ALA A 182 7.38 6.17 12.80
C ALA A 182 7.99 7.29 11.95
N THR A 183 7.18 8.11 11.29
CA THR A 183 7.66 9.27 10.50
C THR A 183 8.43 10.26 11.36
N ALA A 184 7.87 10.63 12.52
CA ALA A 184 8.53 11.57 13.43
C ALA A 184 9.81 10.96 14.04
N ARG A 185 9.80 9.66 14.37
CA ARG A 185 10.98 8.97 14.89
C ARG A 185 12.07 8.83 13.82
N ALA A 186 11.72 8.49 12.60
CA ALA A 186 12.66 8.42 11.48
C ALA A 186 13.34 9.78 11.23
N LEU A 187 12.58 10.89 11.24
CA LEU A 187 13.15 12.24 11.09
C LEU A 187 14.20 12.55 12.16
N ARG A 188 13.96 12.18 13.42
CA ARG A 188 14.92 12.39 14.51
C ARG A 188 16.17 11.53 14.38
N ALA A 189 16.06 10.37 13.74
CA ALA A 189 17.17 9.43 13.57
C ALA A 189 18.01 9.69 12.31
N ILE A 190 17.64 10.63 11.44
CA ILE A 190 18.43 10.98 10.25
C ILE A 190 19.80 11.50 10.70
N PRO A 191 20.92 10.88 10.21
CA PRO A 191 22.25 11.29 10.59
C PRO A 191 22.60 12.72 10.12
N ALA A 192 23.18 13.53 11.00
CA ALA A 192 23.55 14.92 10.74
C ALA A 192 24.87 15.09 9.95
N ASP A 193 25.59 14.01 9.71
CA ASP A 193 26.89 14.01 9.01
C ASP A 193 26.80 14.36 7.51
N ARG A 194 25.58 14.35 6.97
CA ARG A 194 25.29 14.69 5.57
C ARG A 194 23.98 15.48 5.47
N PRO A 195 24.02 16.73 4.99
CA PRO A 195 22.81 17.50 4.73
C PRO A 195 21.91 16.84 3.65
N LEU A 196 20.61 16.73 3.94
CA LEU A 196 19.61 16.14 3.04
C LEU A 196 18.49 17.13 2.75
N ASP A 197 17.80 16.94 1.62
CA ASP A 197 16.49 17.50 1.34
C ASP A 197 15.44 16.46 1.71
N VAL A 198 14.72 16.64 2.81
CA VAL A 198 13.77 15.65 3.35
C VAL A 198 12.35 16.09 3.09
N VAL A 199 11.56 15.21 2.48
CA VAL A 199 10.11 15.39 2.32
C VAL A 199 9.41 14.38 3.22
N ALA A 200 8.80 14.86 4.31
CA ALA A 200 8.04 14.00 5.21
C ALA A 200 6.55 14.10 4.87
N ILE A 201 5.95 12.95 4.53
CA ILE A 201 4.55 12.87 4.13
C ILE A 201 3.71 12.38 5.29
N ALA A 202 2.75 13.20 5.73
CA ALA A 202 1.65 12.82 6.59
C ALA A 202 0.47 12.37 5.70
N GLY A 203 0.05 11.13 5.82
CA GLY A 203 -1.09 10.61 5.04
C GLY A 203 -2.45 11.15 5.56
N PRO A 204 -3.56 10.89 4.85
CA PRO A 204 -4.88 11.47 5.18
C PRO A 204 -5.47 10.99 6.51
N GLY A 205 -4.97 9.91 7.09
CA GLY A 205 -5.35 9.43 8.43
C GLY A 205 -4.33 9.76 9.51
N PHE A 206 -3.31 10.56 9.20
CA PHE A 206 -2.28 10.95 10.17
C PHE A 206 -2.87 11.84 11.27
N ARG A 207 -2.42 11.69 12.52
CA ARG A 207 -3.00 12.40 13.67
C ARG A 207 -2.01 13.26 14.44
N ASP A 208 -0.78 12.79 14.66
CA ASP A 208 0.18 13.50 15.53
C ASP A 208 1.03 14.51 14.78
N HIS A 209 0.36 15.53 14.20
CA HIS A 209 1.03 16.63 13.50
C HIS A 209 1.95 17.46 14.44
N ALA A 210 1.70 17.45 15.75
CA ALA A 210 2.53 18.18 16.69
C ALA A 210 3.91 17.51 16.84
N ALA A 211 3.95 16.19 17.08
CA ALA A 211 5.19 15.44 17.13
C ALA A 211 5.96 15.48 15.80
N LEU A 212 5.23 15.42 14.66
CA LEU A 212 5.86 15.52 13.35
C LEU A 212 6.54 16.87 13.12
N ARG A 213 5.87 17.99 13.45
CA ARG A 213 6.47 19.34 13.38
C ARG A 213 7.67 19.50 14.30
N LEU A 214 7.62 18.95 15.51
CA LEU A 214 8.76 18.98 16.44
C LEU A 214 9.96 18.21 15.87
N ALA A 215 9.74 17.01 15.33
CA ALA A 215 10.79 16.21 14.69
C ALA A 215 11.38 16.91 13.46
N ALA A 216 10.54 17.54 12.63
CA ALA A 216 11.00 18.33 11.49
C ALA A 216 11.89 19.51 11.87
N ARG A 217 11.55 20.22 12.96
CA ARG A 217 12.38 21.30 13.51
C ARG A 217 13.73 20.77 14.01
N ALA A 218 13.74 19.63 14.69
CA ALA A 218 14.98 19.00 15.15
C ALA A 218 15.87 18.59 13.98
N ALA A 219 15.31 17.96 12.93
CA ALA A 219 16.05 17.61 11.73
C ALA A 219 16.59 18.86 10.99
N ALA A 220 15.80 19.94 10.92
CA ALA A 220 16.25 21.22 10.35
C ALA A 220 17.42 21.83 11.14
N ALA A 221 17.36 21.80 12.48
CA ALA A 221 18.45 22.24 13.35
C ALA A 221 19.72 21.39 13.19
N ALA A 222 19.59 20.12 12.77
CA ALA A 222 20.70 19.24 12.42
C ALA A 222 21.28 19.48 11.00
N GLY A 223 20.75 20.47 10.25
CA GLY A 223 21.29 20.89 8.94
C GLY A 223 20.55 20.33 7.72
N HIS A 224 19.42 19.64 7.89
CA HIS A 224 18.59 19.18 6.79
C HIS A 224 17.61 20.27 6.32
N ALA A 225 17.25 20.27 5.04
CA ALA A 225 16.08 21.01 4.56
C ALA A 225 14.85 20.07 4.69
N VAL A 226 13.83 20.48 5.47
CA VAL A 226 12.68 19.61 5.74
C VAL A 226 11.41 20.26 5.25
N GLU A 227 10.71 19.57 4.36
CA GLU A 227 9.38 19.90 3.85
C GLU A 227 8.36 18.91 4.46
N LEU A 228 7.28 19.44 5.06
CA LEU A 228 6.15 18.64 5.53
C LEU A 228 5.02 18.74 4.50
N VAL A 229 4.55 17.60 4.03
CA VAL A 229 3.45 17.51 3.06
C VAL A 229 2.31 16.73 3.66
N ASP A 230 1.13 17.35 3.72
CA ASP A 230 -0.06 16.74 4.32
C ASP A 230 -1.01 16.25 3.22
N ALA A 231 -1.36 14.97 3.29
CA ALA A 231 -2.30 14.28 2.40
C ALA A 231 -2.16 14.66 0.90
N PRO A 232 -0.97 14.52 0.29
CA PRO A 232 -0.72 14.97 -1.07
C PRO A 232 -1.60 14.23 -2.08
N ASP A 233 -2.10 14.95 -3.08
CA ASP A 233 -2.86 14.37 -4.20
C ASP A 233 -1.94 13.60 -5.17
N ASP A 234 -0.68 14.02 -5.28
CA ASP A 234 0.34 13.38 -6.12
C ASP A 234 1.52 12.82 -5.31
N THR A 235 1.28 11.73 -4.60
CA THR A 235 2.37 10.99 -3.93
C THR A 235 3.42 10.48 -4.93
N GLY A 236 2.97 10.08 -6.13
CA GLY A 236 3.86 9.57 -7.18
C GLY A 236 4.89 10.61 -7.63
N GLY A 237 4.48 11.87 -7.80
CA GLY A 237 5.40 12.96 -8.14
C GLY A 237 6.47 13.20 -7.08
N LEU A 238 6.10 13.08 -5.78
CA LEU A 238 7.06 13.17 -4.68
C LEU A 238 8.09 12.02 -4.72
N PHE A 239 7.64 10.80 -5.02
CA PHE A 239 8.52 9.63 -5.15
C PHE A 239 9.44 9.73 -6.38
N VAL A 240 8.92 10.21 -7.51
CA VAL A 240 9.72 10.44 -8.74
C VAL A 240 10.83 11.47 -8.51
N ALA A 241 10.56 12.50 -7.71
CA ALA A 241 11.52 13.54 -7.38
C ALA A 241 12.53 13.14 -6.30
N ALA A 242 12.40 11.96 -5.69
CA ALA A 242 13.27 11.50 -4.62
C ALA A 242 14.45 10.67 -5.14
N ASP A 243 15.57 10.68 -4.41
CA ASP A 243 16.72 9.79 -4.63
C ASP A 243 16.60 8.50 -3.81
N ALA A 244 15.80 8.54 -2.72
CA ALA A 244 15.57 7.43 -1.83
C ALA A 244 14.28 7.63 -1.02
N ALA A 245 13.72 6.54 -0.47
CA ALA A 245 12.60 6.57 0.44
C ALA A 245 12.87 5.79 1.73
N ILE A 246 12.31 6.28 2.85
CA ILE A 246 12.25 5.60 4.14
C ILE A 246 10.77 5.40 4.43
N CYS A 247 10.32 4.16 4.54
CA CYS A 247 8.88 3.91 4.56
C CYS A 247 8.46 2.65 5.33
N SER A 248 7.15 2.52 5.56
CA SER A 248 6.57 1.26 6.00
C SER A 248 6.59 0.20 4.90
N ALA A 249 6.71 -1.07 5.30
CA ALA A 249 6.76 -2.22 4.39
C ALA A 249 5.36 -2.66 3.90
N GLY A 250 4.49 -1.71 3.61
CA GLY A 250 3.16 -1.91 3.04
C GLY A 250 3.11 -1.68 1.54
N GLY A 251 1.94 -1.32 1.01
CA GLY A 251 1.71 -1.03 -0.41
C GLY A 251 2.65 0.01 -1.01
N THR A 252 3.15 0.95 -0.20
CA THR A 252 4.13 1.97 -0.59
C THR A 252 5.39 1.37 -1.22
N LEU A 253 5.86 0.21 -0.73
CA LEU A 253 7.03 -0.46 -1.35
C LEU A 253 6.76 -0.88 -2.80
N GLY A 254 5.53 -1.30 -3.11
CA GLY A 254 5.14 -1.61 -4.48
C GLY A 254 5.09 -0.38 -5.38
N GLU A 255 4.61 0.75 -4.85
CA GLU A 255 4.58 2.03 -5.54
C GLU A 255 6.00 2.53 -5.86
N LEU A 256 6.90 2.47 -4.87
CA LEU A 256 8.31 2.82 -5.02
C LEU A 256 9.04 1.90 -6.00
N ALA A 257 8.77 0.58 -5.94
CA ALA A 257 9.34 -0.39 -6.87
C ALA A 257 8.97 -0.07 -8.33
N TYR A 258 7.69 0.22 -8.61
CA TYR A 258 7.22 0.60 -9.94
C TYR A 258 7.89 1.88 -10.45
N LEU A 259 8.02 2.89 -9.60
CA LEU A 259 8.65 4.16 -9.95
C LEU A 259 10.19 4.09 -9.99
N GLY A 260 10.79 3.04 -9.45
CA GLY A 260 12.24 2.86 -9.37
C GLY A 260 12.88 3.75 -8.30
N CYS A 261 12.18 4.03 -7.22
CA CYS A 261 12.73 4.73 -6.06
C CYS A 261 13.26 3.69 -5.05
N PRO A 262 14.58 3.67 -4.75
CA PRO A 262 15.12 2.73 -3.78
C PRO A 262 14.60 3.02 -2.38
N ALA A 263 14.29 1.98 -1.62
CA ALA A 263 13.64 2.10 -0.32
C ALA A 263 14.38 1.41 0.82
N LEU A 264 14.36 2.06 1.99
CA LEU A 264 14.60 1.46 3.29
C LEU A 264 13.24 1.24 3.94
N GLY A 265 12.84 -0.02 4.12
CA GLY A 265 11.50 -0.41 4.53
C GLY A 265 11.48 -1.07 5.91
N PHE A 266 10.46 -0.76 6.72
CA PHE A 266 10.23 -1.35 8.04
C PHE A 266 8.80 -1.85 8.18
N ALA A 267 8.62 -3.01 8.82
CA ALA A 267 7.32 -3.50 9.19
C ALA A 267 6.80 -2.75 10.43
N ILE A 268 5.74 -1.96 10.29
CA ILE A 268 5.15 -1.19 11.39
C ILE A 268 3.92 -1.89 12.02
N VAL A 269 3.43 -2.94 11.37
CA VAL A 269 2.35 -3.81 11.86
C VAL A 269 2.72 -5.27 11.59
N PRO A 270 2.19 -6.24 12.38
CA PRO A 270 2.54 -7.66 12.26
C PRO A 270 2.39 -8.23 10.85
N ASP A 271 1.37 -7.82 10.11
CA ASP A 271 1.05 -8.32 8.77
C ASP A 271 2.12 -7.97 7.72
N GLN A 272 2.95 -6.98 8.00
CA GLN A 272 4.02 -6.55 7.11
C GLN A 272 5.32 -7.34 7.30
N VAL A 273 5.50 -8.04 8.43
CA VAL A 273 6.80 -8.63 8.82
C VAL A 273 7.29 -9.65 7.80
N ALA A 274 6.45 -10.60 7.42
CA ALA A 274 6.83 -11.64 6.45
C ALA A 274 7.19 -11.02 5.08
N GLY A 275 6.35 -10.11 4.59
CA GLY A 275 6.58 -9.42 3.31
C GLY A 275 7.82 -8.54 3.31
N ALA A 276 8.07 -7.79 4.39
CA ALA A 276 9.26 -6.97 4.54
C ALA A 276 10.54 -7.81 4.51
N ARG A 277 10.56 -8.90 5.30
CA ARG A 277 11.69 -9.82 5.35
C ARG A 277 11.97 -10.47 3.99
N ALA A 278 10.93 -10.95 3.31
CA ALA A 278 11.07 -11.55 2.00
C ALA A 278 11.62 -10.56 0.95
N GLN A 279 11.16 -9.30 0.95
CA GLN A 279 11.67 -8.26 0.06
C GLN A 279 13.14 -7.91 0.35
N ALA A 280 13.53 -7.85 1.64
CA ALA A 280 14.92 -7.59 2.02
C ALA A 280 15.85 -8.74 1.62
N LEU A 281 15.44 -9.99 1.85
CA LEU A 281 16.20 -11.19 1.43
C LEU A 281 16.31 -11.29 -0.10
N GLY A 282 15.28 -10.84 -0.83
CA GLY A 282 15.31 -10.77 -2.29
C GLY A 282 16.07 -9.55 -2.85
N GLY A 283 16.67 -8.72 -2.02
CA GLY A 283 17.41 -7.53 -2.45
C GLY A 283 16.54 -6.44 -3.08
N LEU A 284 15.24 -6.39 -2.75
CA LEU A 284 14.31 -5.41 -3.30
C LEU A 284 14.24 -4.13 -2.46
N ILE A 285 14.56 -4.22 -1.18
CA ILE A 285 14.63 -3.11 -0.23
C ILE A 285 15.83 -3.26 0.70
N ALA A 286 16.25 -2.19 1.32
CA ALA A 286 17.08 -2.22 2.53
C ALA A 286 16.18 -2.38 3.77
N GLY A 287 16.76 -2.80 4.91
CA GLY A 287 16.03 -3.01 6.16
C GLY A 287 15.23 -4.31 6.17
N GLY A 288 13.92 -4.22 6.32
CA GLY A 288 13.00 -5.36 6.38
C GLY A 288 12.71 -5.86 7.80
N GLY A 289 13.27 -5.21 8.82
CA GLY A 289 13.01 -5.51 10.23
C GLY A 289 11.66 -5.00 10.73
N ALA A 290 11.26 -5.48 11.92
CA ALA A 290 10.11 -4.94 12.62
C ALA A 290 10.50 -3.60 13.29
N TRP A 291 9.65 -2.59 13.10
CA TRP A 291 9.89 -1.26 13.66
C TRP A 291 9.99 -1.26 15.18
N SER A 292 9.16 -2.08 15.86
CA SER A 292 9.17 -2.26 17.31
C SER A 292 10.50 -2.78 17.86
N ASP A 293 11.20 -3.59 17.07
CA ASP A 293 12.41 -4.28 17.47
C ASP A 293 13.70 -3.48 17.12
N THR A 294 13.51 -2.38 16.35
CA THR A 294 14.62 -1.53 15.90
C THR A 294 14.86 -0.41 16.93
N GLY A 295 15.93 -0.49 17.71
CA GLY A 295 16.36 0.57 18.62
C GLY A 295 16.85 1.82 17.88
N ASP A 296 16.96 2.96 18.56
CA ASP A 296 17.31 4.23 17.92
C ASP A 296 18.73 4.23 17.31
N ASP A 297 19.69 3.60 17.99
CA ASP A 297 21.06 3.46 17.47
C ASP A 297 21.11 2.57 16.23
N ALA A 298 20.35 1.47 16.23
CA ALA A 298 20.23 0.57 15.09
C ALA A 298 19.55 1.28 13.90
N LEU A 299 18.48 2.04 14.15
CA LEU A 299 17.81 2.85 13.16
C LEU A 299 18.75 3.88 12.53
N ALA A 300 19.49 4.62 13.34
CA ALA A 300 20.47 5.60 12.86
C ALA A 300 21.59 4.95 12.03
N ALA A 301 22.04 3.76 12.43
CA ALA A 301 23.04 2.99 11.69
C ALA A 301 22.50 2.50 10.33
N GLU A 302 21.28 1.97 10.28
CA GLU A 302 20.62 1.54 9.02
C GLU A 302 20.40 2.74 8.08
N LEU A 303 19.93 3.87 8.60
CA LEU A 303 19.76 5.10 7.83
C LEU A 303 21.10 5.58 7.25
N ARG A 304 22.16 5.62 8.06
CA ARG A 304 23.50 6.01 7.59
C ARG A 304 24.02 5.08 6.50
N GLY A 305 23.91 3.78 6.72
CA GLY A 305 24.34 2.77 5.76
C GLY A 305 23.58 2.86 4.42
N PHE A 306 22.25 3.00 4.47
CA PHE A 306 21.42 3.11 3.27
C PHE A 306 21.65 4.43 2.53
N LEU A 307 21.67 5.56 3.22
CA LEU A 307 21.84 6.89 2.62
C LEU A 307 23.27 7.14 2.15
N GLY A 308 24.26 6.47 2.72
CA GLY A 308 25.67 6.60 2.36
C GLY A 308 26.10 5.73 1.15
N ASP A 309 25.32 4.70 0.77
CA ASP A 309 25.73 3.71 -0.24
C ASP A 309 24.94 3.85 -1.54
N ASP A 310 25.48 4.62 -2.47
CA ASP A 310 24.89 4.84 -3.80
C ASP A 310 24.82 3.57 -4.65
N ALA A 311 25.82 2.69 -4.54
CA ALA A 311 25.86 1.45 -5.31
C ALA A 311 24.75 0.50 -4.85
N ARG A 312 24.56 0.39 -3.54
CA ARG A 312 23.46 -0.38 -2.94
C ARG A 312 22.10 0.17 -3.36
N ARG A 313 21.89 1.49 -3.32
CA ARG A 313 20.61 2.10 -3.76
C ARG A 313 20.31 1.81 -5.23
N ARG A 314 21.32 1.88 -6.12
CA ARG A 314 21.14 1.50 -7.54
C ARG A 314 20.77 0.03 -7.69
N ALA A 315 21.45 -0.88 -7.01
CA ALA A 315 21.14 -2.30 -7.05
C ALA A 315 19.71 -2.61 -6.59
N LEU A 316 19.28 -2.02 -5.46
CA LEU A 316 17.91 -2.16 -4.95
C LEU A 316 16.88 -1.62 -5.94
N ARG A 317 17.14 -0.45 -6.55
CA ARG A 317 16.30 0.13 -7.58
C ARG A 317 16.08 -0.82 -8.76
N ASP A 318 17.16 -1.36 -9.31
CA ASP A 318 17.11 -2.19 -10.53
C ASP A 318 16.41 -3.52 -10.23
N ALA A 319 16.68 -4.13 -9.07
CA ALA A 319 15.98 -5.33 -8.61
C ALA A 319 14.48 -5.09 -8.40
N ALA A 320 14.11 -3.99 -7.72
CA ALA A 320 12.72 -3.66 -7.45
C ALA A 320 11.93 -3.36 -8.74
N LEU A 321 12.51 -2.64 -9.68
CA LEU A 321 11.91 -2.38 -11.00
C LEU A 321 11.57 -3.68 -11.75
N ALA A 322 12.38 -4.71 -11.64
CA ALA A 322 12.12 -5.99 -12.32
C ALA A 322 10.82 -6.65 -11.83
N THR A 323 10.33 -6.30 -10.64
CA THR A 323 9.17 -6.96 -10.00
C THR A 323 7.83 -6.27 -10.21
N ALA A 324 7.75 -5.07 -10.78
CA ALA A 324 6.52 -4.28 -10.83
C ALA A 324 6.30 -3.69 -12.24
N ASP A 325 5.27 -4.16 -12.94
CA ASP A 325 4.91 -3.69 -14.29
C ASP A 325 3.70 -2.75 -14.32
N GLY A 326 2.94 -2.67 -13.22
CA GLY A 326 1.76 -1.81 -13.10
C GLY A 326 0.47 -2.42 -13.65
N GLY A 327 0.49 -3.67 -14.16
CA GLY A 327 -0.66 -4.34 -14.77
C GLY A 327 -1.55 -5.14 -13.80
N GLY A 328 -1.17 -5.27 -12.53
CA GLY A 328 -1.78 -6.21 -11.60
C GLY A 328 -3.29 -6.07 -11.41
N ALA A 329 -3.80 -4.85 -11.24
CA ALA A 329 -5.24 -4.62 -11.09
C ALA A 329 -6.04 -5.06 -12.34
N ARG A 330 -5.50 -4.84 -13.56
CA ARG A 330 -6.14 -5.32 -14.80
C ARG A 330 -6.13 -6.84 -14.91
N ARG A 331 -5.07 -7.52 -14.48
CA ARG A 331 -5.02 -8.99 -14.43
C ARG A 331 -6.07 -9.54 -13.47
N ILE A 332 -6.22 -8.96 -12.28
CA ILE A 332 -7.27 -9.35 -11.32
C ILE A 332 -8.66 -9.23 -11.96
N ILE A 333 -8.94 -8.11 -12.64
CA ILE A 333 -10.22 -7.91 -13.34
C ILE A 333 -10.40 -8.98 -14.41
N ALA A 334 -9.40 -9.21 -15.26
CA ALA A 334 -9.51 -10.15 -16.37
C ALA A 334 -9.67 -11.61 -15.91
N GLU A 335 -8.99 -12.02 -14.84
CA GLU A 335 -8.96 -13.42 -14.40
C GLU A 335 -10.07 -13.77 -13.40
N ALA A 336 -10.45 -12.83 -12.54
CA ALA A 336 -11.38 -13.10 -11.44
C ALA A 336 -12.76 -12.43 -11.58
N LEU A 337 -12.90 -11.39 -12.41
CA LEU A 337 -14.11 -10.58 -12.51
C LEU A 337 -14.76 -10.58 -13.90
N SER A 338 -14.11 -11.17 -14.89
CA SER A 338 -14.60 -11.24 -16.28
C SER A 338 -15.65 -12.33 -16.51
#